data_a43f8cb8b213ad9764c2091da7bfad22
#
_entry.id   a43f8cb8b213ad9764c2091da7bfad22
#
_cell.length_a   1.000
_cell.length_b   1.000
_cell.length_c   1.000
_cell.angle_alpha   90.00
_cell.angle_beta   90.00
_cell.angle_gamma   90.00
#
_symmetry.space_group_name_H-M   'P 1'
#
loop_
_entity.id
_entity.type
_entity.pdbx_description
1 polymer ?
#
loop_
_entity_poly.entity_id
_entity_poly.type
_entity_poly.pdbx_seq_one_letter_code
_entity_poly.pdbx_strand_id
1 'polypeptide(L)'
;MRRIDLFKQHLREKRAVKIIAGIDNFDVESVKKIVSAANQAGASAIDISASVEVFEAARELSELPLFVSSIVPEELAQAVSMGADAIELGNFDALYKNGLRMSADEVFELARKTMSLINKSQTFVCVTIPGHINVAEQIDLARKLEEIGVDLIQTEGAAIANVQSEGARGLMETAQVSIANTIEISRNVDIPVMTASGITSTTAAMAFAAGASAIGVGSCVNKLDSSIAMIAVVRSLVEIAEKNATRETVTA
;
A
#
# COMPACT_ATOMS: atom_id res chain seq x y z
N MET A 1 22.40 -5.29 -4.81
CA MET A 1 20.99 -4.98 -5.17
C MET A 1 20.35 -4.37 -3.93
N ARG A 2 19.71 -3.19 -4.03
CA ARG A 2 18.99 -2.60 -2.91
C ARG A 2 17.73 -3.42 -2.65
N ARG A 3 17.24 -3.46 -1.39
CA ARG A 3 16.00 -4.20 -1.06
C ARG A 3 14.82 -3.76 -1.91
N ILE A 4 14.66 -2.46 -2.14
CA ILE A 4 13.58 -1.90 -2.96
C ILE A 4 13.59 -2.39 -4.43
N ASP A 5 14.72 -2.87 -4.94
CA ASP A 5 14.81 -3.35 -6.32
C ASP A 5 13.97 -4.61 -6.54
N LEU A 6 13.80 -5.46 -5.49
CA LEU A 6 12.88 -6.61 -5.52
C LEU A 6 11.43 -6.15 -5.69
N PHE A 7 10.99 -5.16 -4.90
CA PHE A 7 9.64 -4.62 -5.01
C PHE A 7 9.40 -3.98 -6.39
N LYS A 8 10.37 -3.20 -6.89
CA LYS A 8 10.32 -2.62 -8.24
C LYS A 8 10.23 -3.68 -9.34
N GLN A 9 10.89 -4.82 -9.17
CA GLN A 9 10.76 -5.94 -10.11
C GLN A 9 9.34 -6.49 -10.09
N HIS A 10 8.79 -6.78 -8.90
CA HIS A 10 7.43 -7.30 -8.75
C HIS A 10 6.36 -6.30 -9.25
N LEU A 11 6.60 -4.97 -9.14
CA LEU A 11 5.73 -3.95 -9.74
C LEU A 11 5.69 -4.08 -11.27
N ARG A 12 6.87 -4.17 -11.93
CA ARG A 12 6.94 -4.34 -13.39
C ARG A 12 6.27 -5.64 -13.87
N GLU A 13 6.35 -6.67 -13.05
CA GLU A 13 5.72 -7.97 -13.30
C GLU A 13 4.24 -8.03 -12.88
N LYS A 14 3.67 -6.91 -12.39
CA LYS A 14 2.30 -6.77 -11.90
C LYS A 14 1.89 -7.86 -10.90
N ARG A 15 2.77 -8.14 -9.93
CA ARG A 15 2.56 -9.17 -8.90
C ARG A 15 3.02 -8.73 -7.51
N ALA A 16 3.24 -7.44 -7.28
CA ALA A 16 3.70 -6.99 -5.99
C ALA A 16 2.61 -7.14 -4.91
N VAL A 17 3.01 -7.64 -3.74
CA VAL A 17 2.15 -7.75 -2.55
C VAL A 17 2.83 -7.04 -1.38
N LYS A 18 2.26 -5.92 -0.94
CA LYS A 18 2.71 -5.17 0.23
C LYS A 18 1.80 -5.50 1.43
N ILE A 19 2.38 -5.96 2.54
CA ILE A 19 1.64 -6.18 3.79
C ILE A 19 1.73 -4.94 4.65
N ILE A 20 0.57 -4.40 5.02
CA ILE A 20 0.42 -3.14 5.76
C ILE A 20 0.15 -3.44 7.22
N ALA A 21 1.10 -3.16 8.11
CA ALA A 21 0.93 -3.33 9.55
C ALA A 21 0.02 -2.26 10.15
N GLY A 22 -0.02 -1.08 9.55
CA GLY A 22 -0.89 0.05 9.91
C GLY A 22 -0.11 1.30 10.26
N ILE A 23 -0.56 2.45 9.74
CA ILE A 23 0.05 3.76 10.01
C ILE A 23 -0.04 4.18 11.49
N ASP A 24 -1.05 3.70 12.20
CA ASP A 24 -1.33 3.95 13.62
C ASP A 24 -1.00 2.73 14.52
N ASN A 25 -0.30 1.73 14.00
CA ASN A 25 0.12 0.56 14.78
C ASN A 25 1.54 0.75 15.34
N PHE A 26 1.61 1.18 16.60
CA PHE A 26 2.85 1.37 17.35
C PHE A 26 3.16 0.21 18.31
N ASP A 27 2.34 -0.86 18.32
CA ASP A 27 2.59 -2.07 19.11
C ASP A 27 3.65 -2.93 18.43
N VAL A 28 4.86 -2.87 18.97
CA VAL A 28 6.04 -3.60 18.47
C VAL A 28 5.78 -5.09 18.37
N GLU A 29 5.12 -5.71 19.34
CA GLU A 29 4.87 -7.16 19.34
C GLU A 29 3.82 -7.55 18.28
N SER A 30 2.82 -6.70 18.07
CA SER A 30 1.88 -6.86 16.95
C SER A 30 2.60 -6.76 15.60
N VAL A 31 3.43 -5.73 15.41
CA VAL A 31 4.18 -5.52 14.17
C VAL A 31 5.15 -6.68 13.92
N LYS A 32 5.88 -7.17 14.91
CA LYS A 32 6.79 -8.33 14.77
C LYS A 32 6.08 -9.57 14.23
N LYS A 33 4.85 -9.85 14.68
CA LYS A 33 4.07 -10.99 14.18
C LYS A 33 3.72 -10.82 12.70
N ILE A 34 3.28 -9.62 12.31
CA ILE A 34 2.91 -9.29 10.92
C ILE A 34 4.14 -9.36 10.01
N VAL A 35 5.26 -8.74 10.42
CA VAL A 35 6.53 -8.75 9.70
C VAL A 35 7.05 -10.18 9.48
N SER A 36 7.04 -10.98 10.53
CA SER A 36 7.46 -12.39 10.47
C SER A 36 6.58 -13.20 9.51
N ALA A 37 5.27 -13.00 9.54
CA ALA A 37 4.34 -13.66 8.63
C ALA A 37 4.55 -13.23 7.18
N ALA A 38 4.71 -11.94 6.92
CA ALA A 38 4.97 -11.40 5.59
C ALA A 38 6.28 -11.95 5.00
N ASN A 39 7.35 -11.97 5.80
CA ASN A 39 8.66 -12.49 5.40
C ASN A 39 8.61 -13.99 5.08
N GLN A 40 7.99 -14.81 5.96
CA GLN A 40 7.90 -16.27 5.75
C GLN A 40 6.99 -16.66 4.58
N ALA A 41 6.00 -15.84 4.24
CA ALA A 41 5.06 -16.10 3.16
C ALA A 41 5.52 -15.54 1.79
N GLY A 42 6.64 -14.79 1.74
CA GLY A 42 7.21 -14.29 0.51
C GLY A 42 6.52 -13.03 -0.03
N ALA A 43 6.04 -12.15 0.85
CA ALA A 43 5.54 -10.84 0.43
C ALA A 43 6.62 -10.02 -0.29
N SER A 44 6.21 -8.99 -1.04
CA SER A 44 7.13 -8.14 -1.80
C SER A 44 7.68 -6.98 -0.98
N ALA A 45 6.93 -6.52 0.02
CA ALA A 45 7.30 -5.43 0.92
C ALA A 45 6.41 -5.43 2.17
N ILE A 46 6.82 -4.67 3.17
CA ILE A 46 6.10 -4.45 4.42
C ILE A 46 5.96 -2.95 4.62
N ASP A 47 4.81 -2.50 5.10
CA ASP A 47 4.53 -1.12 5.45
C ASP A 47 4.24 -1.00 6.95
N ILE A 48 4.91 -0.08 7.62
CA ILE A 48 4.89 0.13 9.07
C ILE A 48 4.68 1.60 9.41
N SER A 49 4.28 1.88 10.65
CA SER A 49 4.17 3.23 11.19
C SER A 49 5.54 3.93 11.32
N ALA A 50 5.53 5.26 11.34
CA ALA A 50 6.72 6.09 11.50
C ALA A 50 7.17 6.15 12.99
N SER A 51 7.68 5.04 13.50
CA SER A 51 8.26 4.90 14.85
C SER A 51 9.62 4.27 14.76
N VAL A 52 10.58 4.79 15.52
CA VAL A 52 11.96 4.27 15.59
C VAL A 52 11.94 2.81 16.08
N GLU A 53 11.21 2.57 17.18
CA GLU A 53 11.14 1.24 17.80
C GLU A 53 10.50 0.21 16.87
N VAL A 54 9.44 0.60 16.16
CA VAL A 54 8.76 -0.26 15.18
C VAL A 54 9.68 -0.54 13.99
N PHE A 55 10.39 0.48 13.50
CA PHE A 55 11.31 0.33 12.37
C PHE A 55 12.47 -0.62 12.71
N GLU A 56 13.12 -0.43 13.86
CA GLU A 56 14.23 -1.26 14.31
C GLU A 56 13.78 -2.72 14.48
N ALA A 57 12.66 -2.94 15.15
CA ALA A 57 12.10 -4.27 15.35
C ALA A 57 11.71 -4.98 14.04
N ALA A 58 11.15 -4.25 13.07
CA ALA A 58 10.82 -4.78 11.76
C ALA A 58 12.09 -5.15 10.97
N ARG A 59 13.11 -4.30 11.02
CA ARG A 59 14.38 -4.50 10.31
C ARG A 59 15.17 -5.68 10.85
N GLU A 60 15.15 -5.93 12.15
CA GLU A 60 15.78 -7.10 12.75
C GLU A 60 15.20 -8.43 12.26
N LEU A 61 13.91 -8.45 11.89
CA LEU A 61 13.18 -9.65 11.52
C LEU A 61 13.09 -9.92 10.02
N SER A 62 13.35 -8.90 9.17
CA SER A 62 13.09 -9.03 7.74
C SER A 62 14.07 -8.24 6.87
N GLU A 63 14.49 -8.87 5.77
CA GLU A 63 15.23 -8.24 4.69
C GLU A 63 14.31 -7.72 3.57
N LEU A 64 12.99 -7.86 3.70
CA LEU A 64 12.04 -7.27 2.76
C LEU A 64 12.14 -5.73 2.77
N PRO A 65 11.83 -5.08 1.65
CA PRO A 65 11.70 -3.62 1.62
C PRO A 65 10.72 -3.14 2.68
N LEU A 66 11.15 -2.18 3.52
CA LEU A 66 10.30 -1.51 4.49
C LEU A 66 9.84 -0.17 3.93
N PHE A 67 8.54 -0.02 3.80
CA PHE A 67 7.84 1.25 3.66
C PHE A 67 7.54 1.80 5.04
N VAL A 68 7.74 3.09 5.23
CA VAL A 68 7.33 3.80 6.44
C VAL A 68 6.26 4.80 6.07
N SER A 69 5.09 4.68 6.71
CA SER A 69 3.90 5.49 6.44
C SER A 69 3.69 6.57 7.48
N SER A 70 3.45 7.78 7.04
CA SER A 70 3.02 8.93 7.86
C SER A 70 2.27 9.96 7.01
N ILE A 71 1.54 10.87 7.68
CA ILE A 71 1.00 12.08 7.08
C ILE A 71 1.83 13.33 7.44
N VAL A 72 2.95 13.15 8.13
CA VAL A 72 3.86 14.21 8.57
C VAL A 72 5.15 14.13 7.75
N PRO A 73 5.44 15.11 6.87
CA PRO A 73 6.60 15.08 5.99
C PRO A 73 7.95 14.94 6.72
N GLU A 74 8.08 15.51 7.90
CA GLU A 74 9.28 15.44 8.73
C GLU A 74 9.53 14.02 9.27
N GLU A 75 8.47 13.27 9.63
CA GLU A 75 8.57 11.87 10.04
C GLU A 75 9.00 10.98 8.87
N LEU A 76 8.50 11.26 7.67
CA LEU A 76 8.94 10.56 6.45
C LEU A 76 10.42 10.82 6.12
N ALA A 77 10.86 12.08 6.28
CA ALA A 77 12.28 12.43 6.11
C ALA A 77 13.17 11.76 7.18
N GLN A 78 12.69 11.67 8.42
CA GLN A 78 13.38 10.92 9.49
C GLN A 78 13.47 9.44 9.14
N ALA A 79 12.41 8.82 8.65
CA ALA A 79 12.41 7.41 8.23
C ALA A 79 13.46 7.14 7.14
N VAL A 80 13.60 8.03 6.17
CA VAL A 80 14.68 7.95 5.16
C VAL A 80 16.05 7.98 5.82
N SER A 81 16.26 8.84 6.81
CA SER A 81 17.53 8.95 7.55
C SER A 81 17.84 7.69 8.36
N MET A 82 16.81 6.97 8.80
CA MET A 82 16.92 5.69 9.52
C MET A 82 17.20 4.50 8.57
N GLY A 83 17.11 4.70 7.25
CA GLY A 83 17.36 3.67 6.25
C GLY A 83 16.10 2.94 5.78
N ALA A 84 14.93 3.57 5.83
CA ALA A 84 13.73 3.07 5.17
C ALA A 84 13.99 2.87 3.67
N ASP A 85 13.53 1.77 3.11
CA ASP A 85 13.71 1.45 1.69
C ASP A 85 12.73 2.26 0.81
N ALA A 86 11.60 2.65 1.39
CA ALA A 86 10.56 3.48 0.79
C ALA A 86 9.80 4.25 1.87
N ILE A 87 9.12 5.30 1.45
CA ILE A 87 8.18 6.05 2.29
C ILE A 87 6.81 6.10 1.63
N GLU A 88 5.78 6.22 2.47
CA GLU A 88 4.41 6.40 2.01
C GLU A 88 3.74 7.57 2.73
N LEU A 89 3.31 8.55 1.95
CA LEU A 89 2.41 9.59 2.42
C LEU A 89 0.97 9.08 2.29
N GLY A 90 0.32 8.72 3.39
CA GLY A 90 -1.05 8.26 3.27
C GLY A 90 -1.52 7.22 4.26
N ASN A 91 -2.32 6.26 3.78
CA ASN A 91 -3.16 5.35 4.55
C ASN A 91 -4.25 6.13 5.34
N PHE A 92 -4.90 7.08 4.66
CA PHE A 92 -5.88 8.00 5.26
C PHE A 92 -7.11 7.29 5.80
N ASP A 93 -7.54 6.16 5.20
CA ASP A 93 -8.65 5.33 5.66
C ASP A 93 -8.57 5.00 7.16
N ALA A 94 -7.36 4.72 7.67
CA ALA A 94 -7.12 4.44 9.08
C ALA A 94 -7.41 5.65 9.98
N LEU A 95 -7.31 6.86 9.43
CA LEU A 95 -7.44 8.12 10.16
C LEU A 95 -8.85 8.71 10.05
N TYR A 96 -9.68 8.22 9.14
CA TYR A 96 -11.06 8.71 8.97
C TYR A 96 -11.92 8.55 10.21
N LYS A 97 -11.67 7.53 11.04
CA LYS A 97 -12.31 7.34 12.34
C LYS A 97 -12.10 8.51 13.30
N ASN A 98 -10.98 9.26 13.11
CA ASN A 98 -10.61 10.44 13.91
C ASN A 98 -11.10 11.75 13.25
N GLY A 99 -11.95 11.66 12.21
CA GLY A 99 -12.50 12.82 11.51
C GLY A 99 -11.57 13.46 10.48
N LEU A 100 -10.38 12.90 10.24
CA LEU A 100 -9.47 13.42 9.20
C LEU A 100 -10.08 13.19 7.81
N ARG A 101 -10.15 14.28 7.04
CA ARG A 101 -10.55 14.27 5.64
C ARG A 101 -9.67 15.24 4.89
N MET A 102 -8.74 14.73 4.11
CA MET A 102 -7.80 15.55 3.35
C MET A 102 -8.31 15.76 1.93
N SER A 103 -8.28 17.00 1.49
CA SER A 103 -8.54 17.37 0.09
C SER A 103 -7.36 16.97 -0.82
N ALA A 104 -7.60 16.96 -2.13
CA ALA A 104 -6.54 16.72 -3.12
C ALA A 104 -5.39 17.72 -2.98
N ASP A 105 -5.70 19.01 -2.77
CA ASP A 105 -4.68 20.04 -2.63
C ASP A 105 -3.84 19.88 -1.36
N GLU A 106 -4.45 19.52 -0.23
CA GLU A 106 -3.71 19.24 1.01
C GLU A 106 -2.75 18.06 0.84
N VAL A 107 -3.19 16.97 0.20
CA VAL A 107 -2.32 15.81 -0.08
C VAL A 107 -1.19 16.22 -1.02
N PHE A 108 -1.46 17.00 -2.06
CA PHE A 108 -0.45 17.46 -2.98
C PHE A 108 0.60 18.35 -2.31
N GLU A 109 0.19 19.28 -1.45
CA GLU A 109 1.13 20.13 -0.70
C GLU A 109 2.00 19.33 0.29
N LEU A 110 1.42 18.34 0.96
CA LEU A 110 2.20 17.43 1.81
C LEU A 110 3.21 16.61 0.98
N ALA A 111 2.80 16.11 -0.18
CA ALA A 111 3.71 15.39 -1.08
C ALA A 111 4.85 16.29 -1.57
N ARG A 112 4.56 17.51 -2.00
CA ARG A 112 5.58 18.52 -2.39
C ARG A 112 6.56 18.79 -1.25
N LYS A 113 6.05 19.00 -0.04
CA LYS A 113 6.88 19.23 1.16
C LYS A 113 7.76 18.01 1.44
N THR A 114 7.19 16.80 1.42
CA THR A 114 7.95 15.56 1.61
C THR A 114 9.10 15.45 0.59
N MET A 115 8.78 15.66 -0.70
CA MET A 115 9.77 15.60 -1.78
C MET A 115 10.91 16.61 -1.61
N SER A 116 10.64 17.78 -1.00
CA SER A 116 11.66 18.81 -0.71
C SER A 116 12.60 18.44 0.43
N LEU A 117 12.19 17.55 1.32
CA LEU A 117 12.96 17.13 2.52
C LEU A 117 13.83 15.90 2.30
N ILE A 118 13.66 15.18 1.18
CA ILE A 118 14.34 13.90 0.93
C ILE A 118 15.22 13.96 -0.32
N ASN A 119 16.16 13.02 -0.41
CA ASN A 119 16.88 12.77 -1.65
C ASN A 119 16.07 11.78 -2.53
N LYS A 120 15.24 12.33 -3.43
CA LYS A 120 14.37 11.54 -4.31
C LYS A 120 15.12 10.52 -5.18
N SER A 121 16.35 10.80 -5.59
CA SER A 121 17.14 9.87 -6.41
C SER A 121 17.49 8.56 -5.69
N GLN A 122 17.39 8.54 -4.37
CA GLN A 122 17.72 7.40 -3.52
C GLN A 122 16.50 6.81 -2.81
N THR A 123 15.36 7.54 -2.78
CA THR A 123 14.17 7.19 -2.02
C THR A 123 13.01 6.85 -2.95
N PHE A 124 12.40 5.69 -2.74
CA PHE A 124 11.14 5.32 -3.40
C PHE A 124 9.96 5.94 -2.63
N VAL A 125 9.09 6.63 -3.35
CA VAL A 125 7.98 7.40 -2.76
C VAL A 125 6.65 6.87 -3.27
N CYS A 126 5.79 6.47 -2.33
CA CYS A 126 4.39 6.15 -2.55
C CYS A 126 3.50 7.25 -1.98
N VAL A 127 2.41 7.59 -2.66
CA VAL A 127 1.39 8.48 -2.14
C VAL A 127 0.02 7.84 -2.29
N THR A 128 -0.74 7.82 -1.18
CA THR A 128 -2.13 7.37 -1.18
C THR A 128 -3.03 8.50 -1.65
N ILE A 129 -3.96 8.20 -2.56
CA ILE A 129 -5.02 9.12 -2.97
C ILE A 129 -6.25 8.88 -2.10
N PRO A 130 -6.80 9.90 -1.43
CA PRO A 130 -7.99 9.75 -0.59
C PRO A 130 -9.20 9.25 -1.37
N GLY A 131 -9.80 8.15 -0.90
CA GLY A 131 -10.93 7.52 -1.58
C GLY A 131 -12.23 8.32 -1.52
N HIS A 132 -12.35 9.30 -0.62
CA HIS A 132 -13.58 10.07 -0.42
C HIS A 132 -13.73 11.29 -1.35
N ILE A 133 -12.67 11.73 -2.01
CA ILE A 133 -12.76 12.80 -3.02
C ILE A 133 -13.32 12.25 -4.34
N ASN A 134 -13.88 13.12 -5.17
CA ASN A 134 -14.48 12.66 -6.43
C ASN A 134 -13.42 12.16 -7.43
N VAL A 135 -13.84 11.37 -8.40
CA VAL A 135 -12.92 10.70 -9.33
C VAL A 135 -12.12 11.67 -10.19
N ALA A 136 -12.69 12.83 -10.56
CA ALA A 136 -11.96 13.83 -11.34
C ALA A 136 -10.82 14.46 -10.53
N GLU A 137 -11.06 14.76 -9.25
CA GLU A 137 -10.03 15.23 -8.31
C GLU A 137 -8.96 14.17 -8.06
N GLN A 138 -9.34 12.88 -7.97
CA GLN A 138 -8.37 11.79 -7.83
C GLN A 138 -7.44 11.69 -9.04
N ILE A 139 -7.98 11.78 -10.25
CA ILE A 139 -7.20 11.73 -11.50
C ILE A 139 -6.26 12.94 -11.61
N ASP A 140 -6.76 14.14 -11.30
CA ASP A 140 -5.95 15.36 -11.33
C ASP A 140 -4.80 15.29 -10.31
N LEU A 141 -5.10 14.85 -9.09
CA LEU A 141 -4.08 14.62 -8.06
C LEU A 141 -3.05 13.58 -8.52
N ALA A 142 -3.49 12.47 -9.10
CA ALA A 142 -2.59 11.41 -9.58
C ALA A 142 -1.59 11.94 -10.60
N ARG A 143 -2.04 12.73 -11.59
CA ARG A 143 -1.20 13.36 -12.60
C ARG A 143 -0.20 14.34 -11.99
N LYS A 144 -0.64 15.19 -11.07
CA LYS A 144 0.23 16.13 -10.34
C LYS A 144 1.30 15.41 -9.52
N LEU A 145 0.96 14.28 -8.89
CA LEU A 145 1.90 13.45 -8.15
C LEU A 145 2.94 12.80 -9.07
N GLU A 146 2.51 12.32 -10.23
CA GLU A 146 3.41 11.80 -11.27
C GLU A 146 4.39 12.89 -11.77
N GLU A 147 3.90 14.09 -12.06
CA GLU A 147 4.71 15.24 -12.51
C GLU A 147 5.80 15.62 -11.52
N ILE A 148 5.56 15.54 -10.22
CA ILE A 148 6.57 15.80 -9.18
C ILE A 148 7.48 14.61 -8.90
N GLY A 149 7.30 13.47 -9.60
CA GLY A 149 8.18 12.32 -9.55
C GLY A 149 7.87 11.31 -8.44
N VAL A 150 6.62 11.16 -8.00
CA VAL A 150 6.18 10.05 -7.16
C VAL A 150 6.36 8.73 -7.93
N ASP A 151 6.75 7.65 -7.26
CA ASP A 151 7.06 6.37 -7.92
C ASP A 151 5.87 5.40 -7.96
N LEU A 152 4.90 5.57 -7.05
CA LEU A 152 3.77 4.67 -6.89
C LEU A 152 2.58 5.42 -6.32
N ILE A 153 1.41 5.21 -6.89
CA ILE A 153 0.14 5.68 -6.30
C ILE A 153 -0.55 4.52 -5.61
N GLN A 154 -1.06 4.75 -4.41
CA GLN A 154 -1.93 3.81 -3.72
C GLN A 154 -3.37 4.32 -3.73
N THR A 155 -4.33 3.45 -4.05
CA THR A 155 -5.76 3.75 -3.89
C THR A 155 -6.28 3.24 -2.56
N GLU A 156 -7.36 3.86 -2.07
CA GLU A 156 -8.06 3.43 -0.86
C GLU A 156 -9.57 3.63 -1.00
N GLY A 157 -10.36 3.16 -0.03
CA GLY A 157 -11.81 3.37 -0.08
C GLY A 157 -12.66 2.45 0.80
N ALA A 158 -12.09 1.49 1.52
CA ALA A 158 -12.86 0.59 2.38
C ALA A 158 -13.59 1.32 3.52
N ALA A 159 -12.99 2.39 4.06
CA ALA A 159 -13.58 3.17 5.15
C ALA A 159 -14.82 3.98 4.74
N ILE A 160 -15.05 4.15 3.42
CA ILE A 160 -16.24 4.82 2.88
C ILE A 160 -17.17 3.87 2.12
N ALA A 161 -16.83 2.58 2.06
CA ALA A 161 -17.64 1.56 1.39
C ALA A 161 -18.96 1.36 2.15
N ASN A 162 -20.07 1.35 1.41
CA ASN A 162 -21.38 1.05 1.96
C ASN A 162 -21.66 -0.44 1.87
N VAL A 163 -21.19 -1.19 2.88
CA VAL A 163 -21.32 -2.65 2.93
C VAL A 163 -22.71 -3.04 3.47
N GLN A 164 -23.48 -3.76 2.67
CA GLN A 164 -24.83 -4.21 3.01
C GLN A 164 -24.94 -5.73 3.15
N SER A 165 -23.91 -6.46 2.77
CA SER A 165 -23.92 -7.92 2.68
C SER A 165 -22.85 -8.57 3.54
N GLU A 166 -23.06 -9.85 3.85
CA GLU A 166 -22.07 -10.70 4.52
C GLU A 166 -21.33 -11.62 3.51
N GLY A 167 -20.32 -12.33 4.00
CA GLY A 167 -19.54 -13.30 3.24
C GLY A 167 -18.81 -12.69 2.04
N ALA A 168 -18.68 -13.47 0.97
CA ALA A 168 -17.92 -13.07 -0.22
C ALA A 168 -18.47 -11.78 -0.86
N ARG A 169 -19.78 -11.58 -0.86
CA ARG A 169 -20.39 -10.36 -1.38
C ARG A 169 -19.99 -9.13 -0.57
N GLY A 170 -20.03 -9.21 0.76
CA GLY A 170 -19.58 -8.12 1.64
C GLY A 170 -18.09 -7.78 1.45
N LEU A 171 -17.24 -8.80 1.20
CA LEU A 171 -15.83 -8.56 0.85
C LEU A 171 -15.67 -7.79 -0.46
N MET A 172 -16.50 -8.11 -1.47
CA MET A 172 -16.51 -7.36 -2.74
C MET A 172 -17.02 -5.94 -2.55
N GLU A 173 -18.09 -5.74 -1.78
CA GLU A 173 -18.63 -4.41 -1.44
C GLU A 173 -17.58 -3.57 -0.69
N THR A 174 -16.77 -4.17 0.18
CA THR A 174 -15.68 -3.48 0.89
C THR A 174 -14.58 -2.99 -0.05
N ALA A 175 -14.20 -3.81 -1.03
CA ALA A 175 -13.10 -3.50 -1.95
C ALA A 175 -13.52 -2.66 -3.17
N GLN A 176 -14.83 -2.54 -3.45
CA GLN A 176 -15.34 -1.97 -4.71
C GLN A 176 -14.85 -0.55 -4.98
N VAL A 177 -14.77 0.31 -3.95
CA VAL A 177 -14.33 1.71 -4.12
C VAL A 177 -12.85 1.75 -4.54
N SER A 178 -11.99 1.05 -3.82
CA SER A 178 -10.55 0.99 -4.12
C SER A 178 -10.29 0.41 -5.52
N ILE A 179 -11.02 -0.63 -5.92
CA ILE A 179 -10.91 -1.25 -7.24
C ILE A 179 -11.39 -0.30 -8.33
N ALA A 180 -12.53 0.38 -8.14
CA ALA A 180 -13.04 1.36 -9.09
C ALA A 180 -12.07 2.53 -9.27
N ASN A 181 -11.52 3.09 -8.19
CA ASN A 181 -10.53 4.14 -8.22
C ASN A 181 -9.25 3.67 -8.97
N THR A 182 -8.83 2.42 -8.78
CA THR A 182 -7.69 1.85 -9.51
C THR A 182 -7.93 1.84 -11.02
N ILE A 183 -9.12 1.45 -11.49
CA ILE A 183 -9.48 1.45 -12.91
C ILE A 183 -9.29 2.85 -13.51
N GLU A 184 -9.80 3.86 -12.82
CA GLU A 184 -9.76 5.23 -13.34
C GLU A 184 -8.36 5.83 -13.29
N ILE A 185 -7.64 5.64 -12.18
CA ILE A 185 -6.30 6.21 -12.01
C ILE A 185 -5.30 5.52 -12.95
N SER A 186 -5.29 4.19 -13.03
CA SER A 186 -4.33 3.45 -13.85
C SER A 186 -4.44 3.72 -15.37
N ARG A 187 -5.56 4.26 -15.83
CA ARG A 187 -5.76 4.70 -17.22
C ARG A 187 -5.25 6.10 -17.49
N ASN A 188 -4.90 6.84 -16.46
CA ASN A 188 -4.62 8.27 -16.53
C ASN A 188 -3.20 8.67 -16.11
N VAL A 189 -2.38 7.70 -15.65
CA VAL A 189 -0.97 7.88 -15.27
C VAL A 189 -0.13 6.73 -15.81
N ASP A 190 1.16 6.95 -16.02
CA ASP A 190 2.12 5.94 -16.49
C ASP A 190 2.85 5.25 -15.32
N ILE A 191 2.90 5.88 -14.14
CA ILE A 191 3.48 5.26 -12.94
C ILE A 191 2.59 4.13 -12.41
N PRO A 192 3.19 3.12 -11.74
CA PRO A 192 2.44 2.02 -11.16
C PRO A 192 1.35 2.48 -10.19
N VAL A 193 0.23 1.74 -10.18
CA VAL A 193 -0.86 1.92 -9.21
C VAL A 193 -0.99 0.67 -8.35
N MET A 194 -1.12 0.85 -7.05
CA MET A 194 -1.37 -0.19 -6.07
C MET A 194 -2.80 -0.05 -5.53
N THR A 195 -3.56 -1.14 -5.58
CA THR A 195 -4.89 -1.17 -4.96
C THR A 195 -4.75 -1.60 -3.50
N ALA A 196 -5.15 -0.75 -2.58
CA ALA A 196 -5.18 -1.08 -1.16
C ALA A 196 -6.56 -0.79 -0.54
N SER A 197 -6.70 -1.12 0.75
CA SER A 197 -7.93 -0.95 1.51
C SER A 197 -9.06 -1.88 1.07
N GLY A 198 -9.42 -2.81 1.96
CA GLY A 198 -10.46 -3.81 1.72
C GLY A 198 -10.06 -5.00 0.86
N ILE A 199 -8.80 -5.10 0.43
CA ILE A 199 -8.32 -6.21 -0.39
C ILE A 199 -8.11 -7.47 0.46
N THR A 200 -8.61 -8.58 -0.07
CA THR A 200 -8.52 -9.93 0.51
C THR A 200 -8.19 -10.94 -0.59
N SER A 201 -7.96 -12.22 -0.25
CA SER A 201 -7.77 -13.28 -1.24
C SER A 201 -8.97 -13.43 -2.20
N THR A 202 -10.18 -13.05 -1.79
CA THR A 202 -11.37 -13.04 -2.64
C THR A 202 -11.32 -11.96 -3.72
N THR A 203 -10.74 -10.78 -3.40
CA THR A 203 -10.78 -9.59 -4.28
C THR A 203 -9.45 -9.26 -4.95
N ALA A 204 -8.34 -9.88 -4.53
CA ALA A 204 -7.00 -9.60 -5.04
C ALA A 204 -6.88 -9.73 -6.58
N ALA A 205 -7.45 -10.80 -7.16
CA ALA A 205 -7.43 -10.99 -8.61
C ALA A 205 -8.19 -9.88 -9.37
N MET A 206 -9.25 -9.33 -8.76
CA MET A 206 -10.00 -8.20 -9.33
C MET A 206 -9.19 -6.91 -9.33
N ALA A 207 -8.38 -6.68 -8.28
CA ALA A 207 -7.49 -5.53 -8.21
C ALA A 207 -6.45 -5.53 -9.35
N PHE A 208 -5.82 -6.67 -9.62
CA PHE A 208 -4.91 -6.81 -10.75
C PHE A 208 -5.63 -6.65 -12.10
N ALA A 209 -6.81 -7.27 -12.28
CA ALA A 209 -7.63 -7.09 -13.47
C ALA A 209 -8.08 -5.64 -13.69
N ALA A 210 -8.17 -4.84 -12.63
CA ALA A 210 -8.46 -3.41 -12.67
C ALA A 210 -7.25 -2.55 -13.12
N GLY A 211 -6.07 -3.15 -13.34
CA GLY A 211 -4.85 -2.46 -13.77
C GLY A 211 -3.82 -2.23 -12.68
N ALA A 212 -4.01 -2.78 -11.48
CA ALA A 212 -3.04 -2.66 -10.41
C ALA A 212 -1.71 -3.36 -10.76
N SER A 213 -0.59 -2.73 -10.43
CA SER A 213 0.76 -3.34 -10.43
C SER A 213 1.08 -4.01 -9.09
N ALA A 214 0.32 -3.66 -8.06
CA ALA A 214 0.48 -4.17 -6.71
C ALA A 214 -0.86 -4.22 -5.97
N ILE A 215 -0.88 -5.00 -4.90
CA ILE A 215 -1.92 -4.92 -3.87
C ILE A 215 -1.31 -4.58 -2.51
N GLY A 216 -1.99 -3.71 -1.76
CA GLY A 216 -1.70 -3.39 -0.37
C GLY A 216 -2.73 -4.03 0.55
N VAL A 217 -2.28 -4.82 1.52
CA VAL A 217 -3.16 -5.65 2.34
C VAL A 217 -2.87 -5.45 3.82
N GLY A 218 -3.86 -4.97 4.56
CA GLY A 218 -3.78 -4.74 6.00
C GLY A 218 -4.74 -5.63 6.77
N SER A 219 -6.00 -5.23 6.87
CA SER A 219 -6.97 -5.77 7.82
C SER A 219 -7.25 -7.28 7.74
N CYS A 220 -7.14 -7.90 6.57
CA CYS A 220 -7.35 -9.34 6.45
C CYS A 220 -6.16 -10.17 6.99
N VAL A 221 -5.02 -9.52 7.29
CA VAL A 221 -3.87 -10.12 7.96
C VAL A 221 -3.83 -9.69 9.43
N ASN A 222 -3.91 -8.38 9.68
CA ASN A 222 -3.66 -7.79 11.01
C ASN A 222 -4.73 -8.14 12.06
N LYS A 223 -5.93 -8.52 11.62
CA LYS A 223 -7.03 -8.93 12.50
C LYS A 223 -6.99 -10.41 12.90
N LEU A 224 -5.98 -11.15 12.43
CA LEU A 224 -5.81 -12.56 12.79
C LEU A 224 -4.95 -12.70 14.05
N ASP A 225 -5.40 -13.52 14.98
CA ASP A 225 -4.68 -13.79 16.25
C ASP A 225 -3.53 -14.78 16.07
N SER A 226 -3.59 -15.62 15.04
CA SER A 226 -2.65 -16.71 14.79
C SER A 226 -1.63 -16.35 13.72
N SER A 227 -0.33 -16.43 14.03
CA SER A 227 0.75 -16.26 13.06
C SER A 227 0.66 -17.28 11.89
N ILE A 228 0.20 -18.50 12.16
CA ILE A 228 -0.02 -19.51 11.11
C ILE A 228 -1.12 -19.06 10.15
N ALA A 229 -2.21 -18.49 10.67
CA ALA A 229 -3.28 -17.96 9.84
C ALA A 229 -2.81 -16.75 9.02
N MET A 230 -2.02 -15.84 9.61
CA MET A 230 -1.40 -14.72 8.89
C MET A 230 -0.54 -15.22 7.73
N ILE A 231 0.36 -16.18 7.96
CA ILE A 231 1.23 -16.78 6.94
C ILE A 231 0.38 -17.39 5.82
N ALA A 232 -0.66 -18.14 6.15
CA ALA A 232 -1.52 -18.79 5.16
C ALA A 232 -2.25 -17.78 4.28
N VAL A 233 -2.77 -16.70 4.86
CA VAL A 233 -3.45 -15.63 4.11
C VAL A 233 -2.45 -14.89 3.21
N VAL A 234 -1.29 -14.50 3.73
CA VAL A 234 -0.27 -13.80 2.92
C VAL A 234 0.20 -14.70 1.78
N ARG A 235 0.46 -15.99 2.03
CA ARG A 235 0.84 -16.94 0.97
C ARG A 235 -0.22 -17.06 -0.11
N SER A 236 -1.50 -17.13 0.26
CA SER A 236 -2.61 -17.15 -0.70
C SER A 236 -2.62 -15.89 -1.59
N LEU A 237 -2.35 -14.71 -1.01
CA LEU A 237 -2.26 -13.46 -1.77
C LEU A 237 -1.07 -13.45 -2.74
N VAL A 238 0.09 -13.93 -2.30
CA VAL A 238 1.28 -14.05 -3.16
C VAL A 238 1.02 -15.01 -4.32
N GLU A 239 0.44 -16.18 -4.07
CA GLU A 239 0.07 -17.14 -5.12
C GLU A 239 -0.92 -16.56 -6.15
N ILE A 240 -1.89 -15.74 -5.70
CA ILE A 240 -2.83 -15.06 -6.60
C ILE A 240 -2.08 -14.05 -7.48
N ALA A 241 -1.16 -13.28 -6.91
CA ALA A 241 -0.36 -12.30 -7.64
C ALA A 241 0.56 -12.98 -8.67
N GLU A 242 1.21 -14.08 -8.32
CA GLU A 242 2.06 -14.88 -9.23
C GLU A 242 1.25 -15.46 -10.41
N LYS A 243 0.05 -15.98 -10.14
CA LYS A 243 -0.86 -16.48 -11.18
C LYS A 243 -1.30 -15.38 -12.14
N ASN A 244 -1.48 -14.14 -11.64
CA ASN A 244 -1.81 -13.00 -12.49
C ASN A 244 -0.67 -12.70 -13.47
N ALA A 245 0.56 -12.59 -13.00
CA ALA A 245 1.74 -12.32 -13.82
C ALA A 245 1.93 -13.37 -14.93
N THR A 246 1.70 -14.65 -14.61
CA THR A 246 1.82 -15.75 -15.58
C THR A 246 0.76 -15.65 -16.70
N ARG A 247 -0.44 -15.17 -16.41
CA ARG A 247 -1.50 -14.99 -17.41
C ARG A 247 -1.21 -13.86 -18.39
N GLU A 248 -0.68 -12.73 -17.90
CA GLU A 248 -0.32 -11.60 -18.77
C GLU A 248 0.80 -11.97 -19.76
N THR A 249 1.78 -12.79 -19.36
CA THR A 249 2.85 -13.24 -20.23
C THR A 249 2.38 -14.19 -21.35
N VAL A 250 1.25 -14.87 -21.19
CA VAL A 250 0.70 -15.78 -22.19
C VAL A 250 -0.20 -15.04 -23.21
N THR A 251 -0.69 -13.87 -22.86
CA THR A 251 -1.64 -13.07 -23.70
C THR A 251 -0.97 -11.90 -24.43
N ALA A 252 0.31 -11.64 -24.18
CA ALA A 252 1.13 -10.61 -24.84
C ALA A 252 1.96 -11.21 -25.98
#